data_e2461b0f1d8b46f7e58e25dc6b516efa
#
_entry.id   e2461b0f1d8b46f7e58e25dc6b516efa
#
_cell.length_a   1.000
_cell.length_b   1.000
_cell.length_c   1.000
_cell.angle_alpha   90.00
_cell.angle_beta   90.00
_cell.angle_gamma   90.00
#
_symmetry.space_group_name_H-M   'P 1'
#
loop_
_entity.id
_entity.type
_entity.pdbx_description
1 polymer ?
#
loop_
_entity_poly.entity_id
_entity_poly.type
_entity_poly.pdbx_seq_one_letter_code
_entity_poly.pdbx_strand_id
1 'polypeptide(L)'
;FVTLDHLSEGRAILGIGNGLRENTEPYGLPSRMRVARLEEALEVLQMLFASEGKPLEYSGRYYQLDGAVFDLPLWEGRPPPVYIGSHAPRMLGLTGRYGDGWLPGQPVDAEEYARRLQVIHAAGHEVGRSMDSFVATQTMLLVLGEDRDEVMGQAMRSLYVGYNTLGLAGSVWRKHGLDHPM
;
A
#
# COMPACT_ATOMS: atom_id res chain seq x y z
N PHE A 1 8.62 3.07 14.24
CA PHE A 1 9.16 3.00 12.87
C PHE A 1 10.33 3.96 12.68
N VAL A 2 10.23 5.21 13.19
CA VAL A 2 11.32 6.19 13.11
C VAL A 2 12.62 5.70 13.76
N THR A 3 12.54 4.95 14.87
CA THR A 3 13.72 4.28 15.45
C THR A 3 14.39 3.31 14.47
N LEU A 4 13.60 2.57 13.70
CA LEU A 4 14.12 1.67 12.65
C LEU A 4 14.78 2.48 11.53
N ASP A 5 14.21 3.63 11.19
CA ASP A 5 14.78 4.52 10.18
C ASP A 5 16.16 5.07 10.61
N HIS A 6 16.30 5.45 11.88
CA HIS A 6 17.62 5.79 12.46
C HIS A 6 18.61 4.63 12.39
N LEU A 7 18.20 3.42 12.79
CA LEU A 7 19.07 2.24 12.76
C LEU A 7 19.49 1.85 11.34
N SER A 8 18.65 2.16 10.36
CA SER A 8 18.93 1.89 8.94
C SER A 8 19.56 3.07 8.21
N GLU A 9 19.87 4.18 8.92
CA GLU A 9 20.46 5.38 8.31
C GLU A 9 19.61 5.93 7.16
N GLY A 10 18.31 6.10 7.40
CA GLY A 10 17.37 6.67 6.44
C GLY A 10 16.94 5.73 5.31
N ARG A 11 17.18 4.41 5.42
CA ARG A 11 16.83 3.41 4.39
C ARG A 11 15.48 2.74 4.61
N ALA A 12 14.79 3.05 5.71
CA ALA A 12 13.49 2.44 5.99
C ALA A 12 12.39 3.00 5.11
N ILE A 13 11.47 2.14 4.68
CA ILE A 13 10.27 2.50 3.92
C ILE A 13 9.07 2.01 4.72
N LEU A 14 8.16 2.91 5.10
CA LEU A 14 6.92 2.56 5.78
C LEU A 14 5.89 2.02 4.79
N GLY A 15 5.80 0.70 4.67
CA GLY A 15 4.73 0.04 3.92
C GLY A 15 3.43 -0.01 4.73
N ILE A 16 2.34 0.54 4.20
CA ILE A 16 1.05 0.59 4.88
C ILE A 16 -0.10 0.17 3.94
N GLY A 17 -1.14 -0.43 4.50
CA GLY A 17 -2.34 -0.80 3.77
C GLY A 17 -3.54 -0.92 4.70
N ASN A 18 -4.72 -1.08 4.12
CA ASN A 18 -5.98 -1.16 4.88
C ASN A 18 -6.26 -2.56 5.48
N GLY A 19 -5.32 -3.49 5.41
CA GLY A 19 -5.45 -4.86 5.89
C GLY A 19 -6.41 -5.72 5.09
N LEU A 20 -6.36 -7.02 5.34
CA LEU A 20 -7.30 -8.01 4.81
C LEU A 20 -8.30 -8.40 5.91
N ARG A 21 -9.53 -8.71 5.51
CA ARG A 21 -10.60 -9.14 6.42
C ARG A 21 -10.16 -10.34 7.25
N GLU A 22 -9.58 -11.32 6.59
CA GLU A 22 -9.12 -12.59 7.18
C GLU A 22 -8.03 -12.39 8.24
N ASN A 23 -7.30 -11.29 8.13
CA ASN A 23 -6.20 -10.95 9.04
C ASN A 23 -6.63 -9.98 10.16
N THR A 24 -7.81 -9.38 10.10
CA THR A 24 -8.24 -8.36 11.06
C THR A 24 -9.42 -8.80 11.92
N GLU A 25 -10.43 -9.44 11.34
CA GLU A 25 -11.65 -9.86 12.07
C GLU A 25 -11.38 -10.88 13.18
N PRO A 26 -10.48 -11.88 13.05
CA PRO A 26 -10.17 -12.80 14.14
C PRO A 26 -9.61 -12.12 15.39
N TYR A 27 -9.07 -10.92 15.25
CA TYR A 27 -8.54 -10.11 16.37
C TYR A 27 -9.50 -9.03 16.86
N GLY A 28 -10.77 -9.13 16.49
CA GLY A 28 -11.81 -8.17 16.91
C GLY A 28 -11.74 -6.81 16.19
N LEU A 29 -10.94 -6.69 15.15
CA LEU A 29 -10.85 -5.47 14.34
C LEU A 29 -11.85 -5.57 13.17
N PRO A 30 -12.93 -4.76 13.17
CA PRO A 30 -13.95 -4.87 12.13
C PRO A 30 -13.39 -4.46 10.76
N SER A 31 -13.69 -5.24 9.73
CA SER A 31 -13.29 -4.94 8.35
C SER A 31 -14.09 -3.79 7.73
N ARG A 32 -15.22 -3.43 8.36
CA ARG A 32 -16.02 -2.27 7.93
C ARG A 32 -15.22 -0.97 8.15
N MET A 33 -15.32 -0.05 7.20
CA MET A 33 -14.70 1.28 7.26
C MET A 33 -13.17 1.28 7.34
N ARG A 34 -12.49 0.16 7.03
CA ARG A 34 -11.02 0.05 7.10
C ARG A 34 -10.28 1.08 6.25
N VAL A 35 -10.85 1.47 5.07
CA VAL A 35 -10.27 2.51 4.22
C VAL A 35 -10.37 3.89 4.88
N ALA A 36 -11.52 4.23 5.49
CA ALA A 36 -11.69 5.49 6.19
C ALA A 36 -10.82 5.57 7.46
N ARG A 37 -10.63 4.43 8.17
CA ARG A 37 -9.68 4.36 9.29
C ARG A 37 -8.24 4.57 8.83
N LEU A 38 -7.85 3.99 7.69
CA LEU A 38 -6.52 4.22 7.13
C LEU A 38 -6.34 5.68 6.71
N GLU A 39 -7.35 6.31 6.12
CA GLU A 39 -7.31 7.72 5.74
C GLU A 39 -7.00 8.60 6.97
N GLU A 40 -7.74 8.46 8.07
CA GLU A 40 -7.45 9.18 9.32
C GLU A 40 -6.06 8.80 9.89
N ALA A 41 -5.64 7.54 9.79
CA ALA A 41 -4.30 7.15 10.24
C ALA A 41 -3.18 7.85 9.45
N LEU A 42 -3.37 8.03 8.14
CA LEU A 42 -2.42 8.75 7.29
C LEU A 42 -2.37 10.25 7.63
N GLU A 43 -3.53 10.87 7.91
CA GLU A 43 -3.61 12.25 8.40
C GLU A 43 -2.85 12.40 9.72
N VAL A 44 -3.13 11.54 10.70
CA VAL A 44 -2.45 11.54 12.00
C VAL A 44 -0.94 11.34 11.85
N LEU A 45 -0.51 10.42 10.97
CA LEU A 45 0.92 10.21 10.71
C LEU A 45 1.60 11.46 10.14
N GLN A 46 0.97 12.15 9.20
CA GLN A 46 1.52 13.40 8.65
C GLN A 46 1.61 14.48 9.72
N MET A 47 0.58 14.63 10.59
CA MET A 47 0.59 15.57 11.70
C MET A 47 1.71 15.24 12.69
N LEU A 48 1.89 13.98 13.06
CA LEU A 48 2.95 13.53 13.97
C LEU A 48 4.34 13.84 13.41
N PHE A 49 4.58 13.52 12.13
CA PHE A 49 5.87 13.79 11.48
C PHE A 49 6.18 15.30 11.35
N ALA A 50 5.14 16.12 11.21
CA ALA A 50 5.28 17.58 11.11
C ALA A 50 5.25 18.31 12.46
N SER A 51 5.04 17.61 13.59
CA SER A 51 4.78 18.24 14.89
C SER A 51 6.00 18.89 15.53
N GLU A 52 7.20 18.49 15.17
CA GLU A 52 8.44 18.96 15.80
C GLU A 52 8.42 18.84 17.35
N GLY A 53 7.79 17.79 17.87
CA GLY A 53 7.64 17.57 19.31
C GLY A 53 6.57 18.43 19.99
N LYS A 54 5.80 19.21 19.25
CA LYS A 54 4.71 20.02 19.82
C LYS A 54 3.49 19.14 20.09
N PRO A 55 2.72 19.42 21.17
CA PRO A 55 1.47 18.72 21.44
C PRO A 55 0.47 18.86 20.29
N LEU A 56 -0.20 17.76 19.95
CA LEU A 56 -1.17 17.69 18.90
C LEU A 56 -2.56 17.36 19.42
N GLU A 57 -3.55 18.03 18.83
CA GLU A 57 -4.95 17.76 18.98
C GLU A 57 -5.51 17.19 17.67
N TYR A 58 -6.26 16.11 17.74
CA TYR A 58 -6.99 15.57 16.59
C TYR A 58 -8.29 14.93 17.05
N SER A 59 -9.38 15.26 16.43
CA SER A 59 -10.71 14.73 16.74
C SER A 59 -11.34 14.11 15.50
N GLY A 60 -10.92 12.90 15.17
CA GLY A 60 -11.47 12.11 14.08
C GLY A 60 -12.55 11.13 14.55
N ARG A 61 -13.04 10.34 13.63
CA ARG A 61 -14.01 9.27 13.91
C ARG A 61 -13.36 8.06 14.56
N TYR A 62 -12.10 7.76 14.23
CA TYR A 62 -11.39 6.55 14.64
C TYR A 62 -10.21 6.85 15.56
N TYR A 63 -9.64 8.02 15.46
CA TYR A 63 -8.50 8.45 16.28
C TYR A 63 -8.84 9.73 17.02
N GLN A 64 -8.37 9.80 18.26
CA GLN A 64 -8.49 10.98 19.11
C GLN A 64 -7.10 11.25 19.70
N LEU A 65 -6.61 12.45 19.53
CA LEU A 65 -5.39 12.92 20.18
C LEU A 65 -5.74 14.10 21.07
N ASP A 66 -5.25 14.07 22.30
CA ASP A 66 -5.42 15.12 23.31
C ASP A 66 -4.04 15.41 23.92
N GLY A 67 -3.38 16.44 23.44
CA GLY A 67 -2.02 16.78 23.83
C GLY A 67 -0.97 15.75 23.48
N ALA A 68 -1.18 14.95 22.44
CA ALA A 68 -0.25 13.89 22.03
C ALA A 68 1.09 14.47 21.54
N VAL A 69 2.19 13.99 22.10
CA VAL A 69 3.55 14.44 21.77
C VAL A 69 4.32 13.34 21.04
N PHE A 70 4.92 13.70 19.92
CA PHE A 70 5.89 12.89 19.20
C PHE A 70 7.21 13.66 19.10
N ASP A 71 8.13 13.39 20.00
CA ASP A 71 9.40 14.12 20.17
C ASP A 71 10.62 13.40 19.62
N LEU A 72 10.45 12.18 19.05
CA LEU A 72 11.54 11.46 18.41
C LEU A 72 11.97 12.18 17.12
N PRO A 73 13.23 12.67 17.05
CA PRO A 73 13.69 13.38 15.86
C PRO A 73 13.66 12.48 14.63
N LEU A 74 13.31 13.05 13.49
CA LEU A 74 13.35 12.36 12.22
C LEU A 74 14.80 12.24 11.71
N TRP A 75 15.13 11.18 11.00
CA TRP A 75 16.45 11.01 10.38
C TRP A 75 16.69 12.14 9.37
N GLU A 76 17.78 12.89 9.55
CA GLU A 76 18.10 14.11 8.76
C GLU A 76 16.92 15.07 8.59
N GLY A 77 16.00 15.13 9.56
CA GLY A 77 14.83 16.00 9.52
C GLY A 77 13.76 15.57 8.50
N ARG A 78 13.81 14.36 7.95
CA ARG A 78 12.88 13.85 6.96
C ARG A 78 12.10 12.64 7.49
N PRO A 79 10.78 12.55 7.27
CA PRO A 79 10.04 11.33 7.57
C PRO A 79 10.45 10.19 6.63
N PRO A 80 10.37 8.93 7.08
CA PRO A 80 10.55 7.79 6.20
C PRO A 80 9.48 7.79 5.10
N PRO A 81 9.84 7.43 3.85
CA PRO A 81 8.88 7.35 2.76
C PRO A 81 7.73 6.40 3.08
N VAL A 82 6.50 6.80 2.75
CA VAL A 82 5.29 6.01 2.95
C VAL A 82 4.85 5.38 1.64
N TYR A 83 4.92 4.04 1.56
CA TYR A 83 4.43 3.29 0.41
C TYR A 83 3.09 2.65 0.73
N ILE A 84 2.07 2.89 -0.11
CA ILE A 84 0.70 2.46 0.16
C ILE A 84 0.31 1.27 -0.72
N GLY A 85 -0.11 0.18 -0.06
CA GLY A 85 -0.69 -0.99 -0.72
C GLY A 85 -2.11 -0.72 -1.18
N SER A 86 -2.35 -0.67 -2.51
CA SER A 86 -3.65 -0.27 -3.03
C SER A 86 -4.01 -0.89 -4.38
N HIS A 87 -5.32 -1.15 -4.57
CA HIS A 87 -5.90 -1.65 -5.82
C HIS A 87 -7.21 -0.95 -6.18
N ALA A 88 -8.09 -0.72 -5.18
CA ALA A 88 -9.40 -0.13 -5.40
C ALA A 88 -9.31 1.40 -5.59
N PRO A 89 -10.22 2.02 -6.37
CA PRO A 89 -10.14 3.44 -6.72
C PRO A 89 -9.96 4.38 -5.52
N ARG A 90 -10.70 4.18 -4.42
CA ARG A 90 -10.55 5.00 -3.21
C ARG A 90 -9.17 4.87 -2.58
N MET A 91 -8.61 3.66 -2.56
CA MET A 91 -7.25 3.42 -2.05
C MET A 91 -6.17 4.01 -2.96
N LEU A 92 -6.35 3.96 -4.28
CA LEU A 92 -5.47 4.63 -5.24
C LEU A 92 -5.48 6.16 -5.02
N GLY A 93 -6.66 6.74 -4.75
CA GLY A 93 -6.78 8.14 -4.38
C GLY A 93 -6.01 8.49 -3.09
N LEU A 94 -6.09 7.65 -2.05
CA LEU A 94 -5.28 7.83 -0.84
C LEU A 94 -3.79 7.71 -1.12
N THR A 95 -3.39 6.79 -2.00
CA THR A 95 -1.99 6.63 -2.41
C THR A 95 -1.44 7.91 -3.05
N GLY A 96 -2.20 8.56 -3.92
CA GLY A 96 -1.78 9.83 -4.52
C GLY A 96 -1.72 10.97 -3.50
N ARG A 97 -2.69 11.05 -2.60
CA ARG A 97 -2.77 12.14 -1.60
C ARG A 97 -1.70 12.03 -0.51
N TYR A 98 -1.37 10.83 -0.05
CA TYR A 98 -0.57 10.62 1.16
C TYR A 98 0.71 9.80 0.94
N GLY A 99 0.80 8.99 -0.12
CA GLY A 99 1.93 8.08 -0.34
C GLY A 99 3.08 8.69 -1.12
N ASP A 100 4.28 8.26 -0.81
CA ASP A 100 5.49 8.54 -1.59
C ASP A 100 5.78 7.42 -2.59
N GLY A 101 5.08 6.30 -2.45
CA GLY A 101 5.13 5.19 -3.39
C GLY A 101 3.88 4.31 -3.36
N TRP A 102 3.73 3.52 -4.43
CA TRP A 102 2.65 2.57 -4.62
C TRP A 102 3.17 1.13 -4.60
N LEU A 103 2.56 0.30 -3.74
CA LEU A 103 2.81 -1.14 -3.62
C LEU A 103 1.56 -1.92 -4.07
N PRO A 104 1.40 -2.26 -5.34
CA PRO A 104 0.33 -3.17 -5.74
C PRO A 104 0.61 -4.57 -5.17
N GLY A 105 -0.31 -5.10 -4.38
CA GLY A 105 -0.18 -6.42 -3.73
C GLY A 105 -0.32 -7.60 -4.70
N GLN A 106 -0.75 -7.34 -5.94
CA GLN A 106 -0.93 -8.34 -6.99
C GLN A 106 -0.43 -7.80 -8.32
N PRO A 107 0.11 -8.66 -9.21
CA PRO A 107 0.44 -8.28 -10.57
C PRO A 107 -0.79 -7.80 -11.32
N VAL A 108 -0.61 -6.79 -12.16
CA VAL A 108 -1.61 -6.32 -13.11
C VAL A 108 -0.97 -6.18 -14.49
N ASP A 109 -1.75 -6.22 -15.56
CA ASP A 109 -1.23 -5.97 -16.89
C ASP A 109 -0.81 -4.49 -17.08
N ALA A 110 -0.03 -4.22 -18.11
CA ALA A 110 0.55 -2.91 -18.35
C ALA A 110 -0.51 -1.81 -18.55
N GLU A 111 -1.64 -2.12 -19.18
CA GLU A 111 -2.72 -1.17 -19.42
C GLU A 111 -3.41 -0.79 -18.11
N GLU A 112 -3.78 -1.77 -17.30
CA GLU A 112 -4.39 -1.54 -15.99
C GLU A 112 -3.41 -0.86 -15.03
N TYR A 113 -2.13 -1.19 -15.08
CA TYR A 113 -1.08 -0.52 -14.31
C TYR A 113 -1.01 0.96 -14.65
N ALA A 114 -0.94 1.30 -15.94
CA ALA A 114 -0.91 2.68 -16.41
C ALA A 114 -2.16 3.45 -15.99
N ARG A 115 -3.34 2.84 -16.13
CA ARG A 115 -4.61 3.44 -15.70
C ARG A 115 -4.64 3.75 -14.19
N ARG A 116 -4.18 2.82 -13.36
CA ARG A 116 -4.11 3.03 -11.90
C ARG A 116 -3.12 4.11 -11.53
N LEU A 117 -1.98 4.14 -12.18
CA LEU A 117 -0.97 5.16 -11.95
C LEU A 117 -1.49 6.57 -12.31
N GLN A 118 -2.28 6.69 -13.39
CA GLN A 118 -2.96 7.95 -13.73
C GLN A 118 -3.91 8.41 -12.61
N VAL A 119 -4.69 7.50 -12.01
CA VAL A 119 -5.58 7.81 -10.87
C VAL A 119 -4.78 8.31 -9.68
N ILE A 120 -3.65 7.67 -9.38
CA ILE A 120 -2.76 8.06 -8.28
C ILE A 120 -2.20 9.47 -8.52
N HIS A 121 -1.65 9.72 -9.70
CA HIS A 121 -1.08 11.03 -10.05
C HIS A 121 -2.13 12.13 -10.04
N ALA A 122 -3.33 11.89 -10.60
CA ALA A 122 -4.41 12.85 -10.55
C ALA A 122 -4.78 13.23 -9.11
N ALA A 123 -4.94 12.23 -8.22
CA ALA A 123 -5.25 12.47 -6.81
C ALA A 123 -4.14 13.23 -6.05
N GLY A 124 -2.87 13.02 -6.41
CA GLY A 124 -1.76 13.79 -5.86
C GLY A 124 -1.79 15.25 -6.32
N HIS A 125 -2.01 15.48 -7.61
CA HIS A 125 -2.10 16.83 -8.16
C HIS A 125 -3.32 17.62 -7.63
N GLU A 126 -4.47 16.95 -7.37
CA GLU A 126 -5.66 17.58 -6.76
C GLU A 126 -5.37 18.23 -5.40
N VAL A 127 -4.41 17.69 -4.63
CA VAL A 127 -3.98 18.25 -3.33
C VAL A 127 -2.66 19.04 -3.42
N GLY A 128 -2.23 19.38 -4.63
CA GLY A 128 -1.06 20.23 -4.88
C GLY A 128 0.29 19.54 -4.69
N ARG A 129 0.35 18.20 -4.66
CA ARG A 129 1.62 17.46 -4.55
C ARG A 129 2.32 17.37 -5.90
N SER A 130 3.65 17.57 -5.93
CA SER A 130 4.47 17.06 -7.03
C SER A 130 4.54 15.54 -6.96
N MET A 131 4.41 14.90 -8.11
CA MET A 131 4.54 13.45 -8.27
C MET A 131 5.87 13.04 -8.92
N ASP A 132 6.82 13.97 -9.06
CA ASP A 132 8.10 13.72 -9.75
C ASP A 132 8.99 12.71 -9.02
N SER A 133 8.93 12.69 -7.69
CA SER A 133 9.66 11.75 -6.84
C SER A 133 8.84 10.52 -6.43
N PHE A 134 7.59 10.40 -6.92
CA PHE A 134 6.73 9.28 -6.58
C PHE A 134 7.26 7.96 -7.14
N VAL A 135 7.38 6.94 -6.30
CA VAL A 135 7.91 5.63 -6.68
C VAL A 135 6.78 4.67 -7.01
N ALA A 136 6.63 4.35 -8.29
CA ALA A 136 5.70 3.33 -8.74
C ALA A 136 6.40 1.96 -8.79
N THR A 137 5.88 0.98 -8.02
CA THR A 137 6.42 -0.38 -7.99
C THR A 137 5.46 -1.37 -8.64
N GLN A 138 5.97 -2.55 -8.98
CA GLN A 138 5.16 -3.68 -9.47
C GLN A 138 5.56 -4.94 -8.72
N THR A 139 4.60 -5.62 -8.13
CA THR A 139 4.80 -6.96 -7.59
C THR A 139 4.85 -7.96 -8.74
N MET A 140 5.89 -8.78 -8.78
CA MET A 140 6.06 -9.82 -9.77
C MET A 140 6.42 -11.14 -9.10
N LEU A 141 5.88 -12.24 -9.61
CA LEU A 141 6.36 -13.58 -9.29
C LEU A 141 7.42 -13.97 -10.32
N LEU A 142 8.63 -14.22 -9.87
CA LEU A 142 9.72 -14.68 -10.71
C LEU A 142 10.08 -16.12 -10.32
N VAL A 143 10.05 -17.02 -11.31
CA VAL A 143 10.50 -18.41 -11.16
C VAL A 143 11.66 -18.62 -12.14
N LEU A 144 12.80 -19.03 -11.62
CA LEU A 144 14.03 -19.20 -12.41
C LEU A 144 14.35 -20.69 -12.59
N GLY A 145 14.88 -21.04 -13.75
CA GLY A 145 15.35 -22.39 -14.07
C GLY A 145 15.86 -22.45 -15.51
N GLU A 146 16.56 -23.53 -15.85
CA GLU A 146 17.13 -23.74 -17.17
C GLU A 146 16.10 -24.31 -18.17
N ASP A 147 15.16 -25.14 -17.70
CA ASP A 147 14.10 -25.72 -18.50
C ASP A 147 12.74 -25.06 -18.22
N ARG A 148 12.12 -24.55 -19.29
CA ARG A 148 10.84 -23.82 -19.18
C ARG A 148 9.70 -24.70 -18.69
N ASP A 149 9.63 -25.95 -19.14
CA ASP A 149 8.49 -26.83 -18.82
C ASP A 149 8.60 -27.33 -17.38
N GLU A 150 9.80 -27.59 -16.91
CA GLU A 150 10.08 -27.88 -15.50
C GLU A 150 9.69 -26.70 -14.59
N VAL A 151 10.13 -25.48 -14.94
CA VAL A 151 9.83 -24.24 -14.21
C VAL A 151 8.32 -23.97 -14.17
N MET A 152 7.64 -24.13 -15.31
CA MET A 152 6.18 -24.01 -15.36
C MET A 152 5.49 -25.06 -14.50
N GLY A 153 5.96 -26.31 -14.54
CA GLY A 153 5.44 -27.39 -13.71
C GLY A 153 5.62 -27.12 -12.21
N GLN A 154 6.75 -26.54 -11.80
CA GLN A 154 6.99 -26.11 -10.41
C GLN A 154 6.09 -24.94 -10.02
N ALA A 155 5.98 -23.91 -10.87
CA ALA A 155 5.13 -22.75 -10.64
C ALA A 155 3.66 -23.17 -10.45
N MET A 156 3.13 -24.01 -11.32
CA MET A 156 1.74 -24.49 -11.26
C MET A 156 1.44 -25.33 -10.00
N ARG A 157 2.43 -25.96 -9.40
CA ARG A 157 2.29 -26.66 -8.11
C ARG A 157 2.45 -25.76 -6.89
N SER A 158 2.87 -24.51 -7.08
CA SER A 158 3.08 -23.56 -5.99
C SER A 158 1.74 -23.10 -5.42
N LEU A 159 1.57 -23.22 -4.10
CA LEU A 159 0.43 -22.66 -3.38
C LEU A 159 0.31 -21.14 -3.57
N TYR A 160 1.44 -20.45 -3.70
CA TYR A 160 1.48 -19.01 -3.94
C TYR A 160 0.91 -18.63 -5.31
N VAL A 161 1.28 -19.37 -6.36
CA VAL A 161 0.69 -19.20 -7.71
C VAL A 161 -0.80 -19.51 -7.67
N GLY A 162 -1.19 -20.64 -7.07
CA GLY A 162 -2.60 -21.02 -6.91
C GLY A 162 -3.41 -19.95 -6.21
N TYR A 163 -2.94 -19.44 -5.06
CA TYR A 163 -3.62 -18.40 -4.30
C TYR A 163 -3.79 -17.10 -5.12
N ASN A 164 -2.73 -16.62 -5.77
CA ASN A 164 -2.80 -15.39 -6.56
C ASN A 164 -3.64 -15.55 -7.83
N THR A 165 -3.60 -16.72 -8.45
CA THR A 165 -4.36 -17.01 -9.68
C THR A 165 -5.84 -17.17 -9.37
N LEU A 166 -6.19 -17.94 -8.35
CA LEU A 166 -7.58 -18.17 -7.93
C LEU A 166 -8.22 -16.92 -7.32
N GLY A 167 -7.42 -16.05 -6.73
CA GLY A 167 -7.88 -14.75 -6.19
C GLY A 167 -8.18 -13.71 -7.26
N LEU A 168 -7.84 -13.95 -8.53
CA LEU A 168 -8.16 -13.01 -9.61
C LEU A 168 -9.67 -12.98 -9.89
N ALA A 169 -10.20 -11.77 -10.10
CA ALA A 169 -11.61 -11.62 -10.47
C ALA A 169 -11.95 -12.37 -11.76
N GLY A 170 -13.14 -12.95 -11.84
CA GLY A 170 -13.59 -13.69 -13.03
C GLY A 170 -13.55 -12.88 -14.34
N SER A 171 -13.54 -11.54 -14.25
CA SER A 171 -13.34 -10.66 -15.41
C SER A 171 -11.94 -10.77 -16.01
N VAL A 172 -10.91 -10.98 -15.18
CA VAL A 172 -9.53 -11.19 -15.64
C VAL A 172 -9.42 -12.48 -16.41
N TRP A 173 -9.99 -13.57 -15.89
CA TRP A 173 -10.04 -14.86 -16.58
C TRP A 173 -10.71 -14.74 -17.96
N ARG A 174 -11.89 -14.11 -18.02
CA ARG A 174 -12.62 -13.90 -19.29
C ARG A 174 -11.84 -13.03 -20.28
N LYS A 175 -11.11 -11.99 -19.83
CA LYS A 175 -10.25 -11.15 -20.69
C LYS A 175 -9.21 -11.99 -21.44
N HIS A 176 -8.75 -13.08 -20.84
CA HIS A 176 -7.77 -14.01 -21.43
C HIS A 176 -8.39 -15.24 -22.06
N GLY A 177 -9.71 -15.26 -22.25
CA GLY A 177 -10.42 -16.39 -22.88
C GLY A 177 -10.46 -17.65 -22.02
N LEU A 178 -10.33 -17.50 -20.69
CA LEU A 178 -10.33 -18.58 -19.72
C LEU A 178 -11.57 -18.52 -18.82
N ASP A 179 -12.07 -19.70 -18.44
CA ASP A 179 -13.10 -19.79 -17.40
C ASP A 179 -12.46 -19.78 -16.00
N HIS A 180 -13.14 -19.12 -15.06
CA HIS A 180 -12.70 -19.15 -13.67
C HIS A 180 -12.86 -20.59 -13.12
N PRO A 181 -11.83 -21.18 -12.49
CA PRO A 181 -11.85 -22.59 -12.10
C PRO A 181 -12.78 -22.93 -10.91
N MET A 182 -13.50 -21.92 -10.35
CA MET A 182 -14.51 -22.11 -9.28
C MET A 182 -15.85 -21.56 -9.71
#